data_95c48f800a63a9f6526f7b7f91801561
#
_entry.id   95c48f800a63a9f6526f7b7f91801561
#
_cell.length_a   1.000
_cell.length_b   1.000
_cell.length_c   1.000
_cell.angle_alpha   90.00
_cell.angle_beta   90.00
_cell.angle_gamma   90.00
#
_symmetry.space_group_name_H-M   'P 1'
#
loop_
_entity.id
_entity.type
_entity.pdbx_description
1 polymer ?
#
loop_
_entity_poly.entity_id
_entity_poly.type
_entity_poly.pdbx_seq_one_letter_code
_entity_poly.pdbx_strand_id
1 'polypeptide(L)'
;KVGNEGVITVEEAKGIQTELDVVEGMQFDRGYVSPYFITNSEKMITEMDQPYILIHEKKLSGLQPMLPLLESIVQSGRPLVIIAEDVEGEALATLVVNKLRGGLKVAAVKAPGFGDRRKAMLEDIAILTGGQVISEDLGIKLETVTLAMLGKAKKVVIEKENTTIVEGAGKKADIQGRCSQIRAQVEETTSDYDREKLQERLAKLAGGVAVIRVGGSTEVEVKERKDRVDDALHATRAAVEEGIVPGGGVALARASLILAKLKAENEDQKHGIEIVRKALQAPMRQIAENAGQDGAVISGKVLENG
;
A
#
# COMPACT_ATOMS: atom_id res chain seq x y z
N LYS A 1 -17.40 -0.29 2.18
CA LYS A 1 -17.27 -0.32 3.66
C LYS A 1 -16.18 0.63 4.17
N VAL A 2 -15.05 0.71 3.47
CA VAL A 2 -13.91 1.56 3.85
C VAL A 2 -13.83 2.87 3.05
N GLY A 3 -14.68 3.08 2.06
CA GLY A 3 -14.69 4.26 1.18
C GLY A 3 -13.59 4.20 0.10
N ASN A 4 -13.53 5.26 -0.72
CA ASN A 4 -12.59 5.31 -1.85
C ASN A 4 -11.12 5.40 -1.40
N GLU A 5 -10.86 6.05 -0.27
CA GLU A 5 -9.53 6.16 0.36
C GLU A 5 -9.20 4.97 1.26
N GLY A 6 -10.11 4.01 1.39
CA GLY A 6 -9.97 2.86 2.25
C GLY A 6 -8.97 1.85 1.72
N VAL A 7 -8.36 1.12 2.64
CA VAL A 7 -7.35 0.11 2.33
C VAL A 7 -7.97 -1.28 2.40
N ILE A 8 -7.62 -2.11 1.42
CA ILE A 8 -8.04 -3.52 1.38
C ILE A 8 -6.78 -4.38 1.35
N THR A 9 -6.71 -5.36 2.24
CA THR A 9 -5.64 -6.37 2.27
C THR A 9 -6.22 -7.77 2.11
N VAL A 10 -5.43 -8.68 1.59
CA VAL A 10 -5.83 -10.07 1.37
C VAL A 10 -4.93 -10.99 2.20
N GLU A 11 -5.55 -11.79 3.06
CA GLU A 11 -4.87 -12.74 3.93
C GLU A 11 -5.42 -14.16 3.72
N GLU A 12 -4.70 -15.16 4.19
CA GLU A 12 -5.18 -16.53 4.22
C GLU A 12 -6.05 -16.75 5.45
N ALA A 13 -7.23 -17.35 5.28
CA ALA A 13 -8.07 -17.79 6.39
C ALA A 13 -7.57 -19.12 6.94
N LYS A 14 -7.87 -19.36 8.22
CA LYS A 14 -7.65 -20.68 8.83
C LYS A 14 -8.81 -21.66 8.54
N GLY A 15 -9.90 -21.17 8.00
CA GLY A 15 -11.13 -21.92 7.71
C GLY A 15 -11.41 -22.05 6.22
N ILE A 16 -12.50 -22.76 5.89
CA ILE A 16 -12.91 -23.03 4.50
C ILE A 16 -13.60 -21.80 3.88
N GLN A 17 -14.25 -20.98 4.70
CA GLN A 17 -15.02 -19.84 4.21
C GLN A 17 -14.15 -18.60 4.06
N THR A 18 -14.43 -17.82 3.02
CA THR A 18 -13.84 -16.49 2.85
C THR A 18 -14.64 -15.48 3.66
N GLU A 19 -13.94 -14.68 4.48
CA GLU A 19 -14.51 -13.71 5.39
C GLU A 19 -13.99 -12.30 5.07
N LEU A 20 -14.81 -11.29 5.37
CA LEU A 20 -14.45 -9.88 5.24
C LEU A 20 -14.62 -9.20 6.59
N ASP A 21 -13.49 -8.76 7.16
CA ASP A 21 -13.47 -7.95 8.37
C ASP A 21 -13.00 -6.53 8.08
N VAL A 22 -13.51 -5.58 8.85
CA VAL A 22 -12.96 -4.21 8.87
C VAL A 22 -12.34 -3.99 10.24
N VAL A 23 -11.04 -3.71 10.24
CA VAL A 23 -10.24 -3.54 11.45
C VAL A 23 -9.63 -2.15 11.52
N GLU A 24 -9.23 -1.73 12.72
CA GLU A 24 -8.51 -0.49 12.91
C GLU A 24 -7.17 -0.57 12.17
N GLY A 25 -6.87 0.41 11.35
CA GLY A 25 -5.64 0.44 10.55
C GLY A 25 -5.59 1.63 9.62
N MET A 26 -4.44 1.82 8.97
CA MET A 26 -4.26 2.87 7.96
C MET A 26 -3.14 2.53 7.00
N GLN A 27 -3.16 3.16 5.84
CA GLN A 27 -2.05 3.16 4.88
C GLN A 27 -1.53 4.59 4.68
N PHE A 28 -0.23 4.71 4.51
CA PHE A 28 0.41 5.97 4.12
C PHE A 28 1.44 5.76 3.01
N ASP A 29 1.66 6.80 2.23
CA ASP A 29 2.46 6.79 1.01
C ASP A 29 3.95 6.94 1.32
N ARG A 30 4.55 5.94 1.94
CA ARG A 30 5.99 5.77 2.16
C ARG A 30 6.27 4.28 2.31
N GLY A 31 7.23 3.79 1.53
CA GLY A 31 7.67 2.40 1.59
C GLY A 31 8.99 2.23 2.35
N TYR A 32 9.59 1.05 2.22
CA TYR A 32 10.85 0.74 2.88
C TYR A 32 11.99 1.65 2.39
N VAL A 33 12.85 2.09 3.31
CA VAL A 33 14.02 2.92 2.97
C VAL A 33 15.12 2.14 2.24
N SER A 34 15.07 0.82 2.28
CA SER A 34 16.02 -0.06 1.62
C SER A 34 15.37 -1.38 1.19
N PRO A 35 15.64 -1.86 -0.06
CA PRO A 35 15.18 -3.17 -0.52
C PRO A 35 15.71 -4.34 0.32
N TYR A 36 16.79 -4.14 1.05
CA TYR A 36 17.34 -5.17 1.95
C TYR A 36 16.41 -5.50 3.13
N PHE A 37 15.38 -4.70 3.39
CA PHE A 37 14.35 -5.02 4.38
C PHE A 37 13.28 -6.00 3.88
N ILE A 38 13.22 -6.28 2.59
CA ILE A 38 12.26 -7.21 1.99
C ILE A 38 12.32 -8.58 2.67
N THR A 39 11.16 -9.12 3.03
CA THR A 39 10.99 -10.46 3.60
C THR A 39 10.36 -11.44 2.61
N ASN A 40 9.58 -10.94 1.66
CA ASN A 40 8.97 -11.70 0.57
C ASN A 40 9.49 -11.17 -0.77
N SER A 41 10.44 -11.89 -1.37
CA SER A 41 11.09 -11.48 -2.62
C SER A 41 10.20 -11.66 -3.86
N GLU A 42 9.22 -12.55 -3.82
CA GLU A 42 8.30 -12.76 -4.95
C GLU A 42 7.39 -11.54 -5.13
N LYS A 43 6.87 -11.00 -4.02
CA LYS A 43 5.99 -9.82 -4.00
C LYS A 43 6.75 -8.49 -3.80
N MET A 44 8.06 -8.54 -3.55
CA MET A 44 8.89 -7.37 -3.24
C MET A 44 8.37 -6.55 -2.05
N ILE A 45 7.87 -7.22 -1.02
CA ILE A 45 7.30 -6.59 0.18
C ILE A 45 8.00 -7.04 1.46
N THR A 46 7.81 -6.26 2.52
CA THR A 46 8.21 -6.60 3.87
C THR A 46 6.95 -6.84 4.71
N GLU A 47 6.79 -8.04 5.24
CA GLU A 47 5.70 -8.40 6.14
C GLU A 47 6.24 -8.60 7.54
N MET A 48 5.63 -7.91 8.51
CA MET A 48 6.00 -7.98 9.92
C MET A 48 4.77 -8.34 10.75
N ASP A 49 4.79 -9.52 11.37
CA ASP A 49 3.71 -10.00 12.24
C ASP A 49 3.96 -9.58 13.68
N GLN A 50 2.96 -8.98 14.31
CA GLN A 50 2.99 -8.48 15.68
C GLN A 50 4.21 -7.57 16.00
N PRO A 51 4.56 -6.61 15.11
CA PRO A 51 5.73 -5.78 15.33
C PRO A 51 5.54 -4.80 16.50
N TYR A 52 6.66 -4.40 17.07
CA TYR A 52 6.78 -3.11 17.74
C TYR A 52 6.98 -2.01 16.70
N ILE A 53 6.45 -0.82 16.95
CA ILE A 53 6.54 0.33 16.04
C ILE A 53 7.17 1.49 16.80
N LEU A 54 8.39 1.86 16.41
CA LEU A 54 9.05 3.07 16.88
C LEU A 54 8.66 4.24 15.98
N ILE A 55 8.08 5.27 16.55
CA ILE A 55 7.67 6.49 15.86
C ILE A 55 8.57 7.63 16.31
N HIS A 56 9.48 8.07 15.44
CA HIS A 56 10.48 9.09 15.77
C HIS A 56 10.34 10.30 14.86
N GLU A 57 10.33 11.49 15.47
CA GLU A 57 10.10 12.73 14.73
C GLU A 57 11.29 13.13 13.84
N LYS A 58 12.52 12.88 14.30
CA LYS A 58 13.76 13.30 13.64
C LYS A 58 14.39 12.19 12.79
N LYS A 59 15.44 12.55 12.08
CA LYS A 59 16.29 11.59 11.35
C LYS A 59 17.10 10.69 12.30
N LEU A 60 17.31 9.46 11.86
CA LEU A 60 18.17 8.49 12.50
C LEU A 60 19.42 8.27 11.63
N SER A 61 20.56 8.83 12.04
CA SER A 61 21.86 8.66 11.36
C SER A 61 22.85 7.79 12.14
N GLY A 62 22.66 7.65 13.46
CA GLY A 62 23.44 6.77 14.34
C GLY A 62 22.52 5.90 15.20
N LEU A 63 22.96 4.73 15.63
CA LEU A 63 22.18 3.80 16.47
C LEU A 63 22.55 3.82 17.95
N GLN A 64 23.61 4.52 18.34
CA GLN A 64 24.06 4.56 19.75
C GLN A 64 22.92 4.85 20.74
N PRO A 65 22.06 5.87 20.51
CA PRO A 65 20.93 6.16 21.41
C PRO A 65 19.88 5.05 21.47
N MET A 66 19.83 4.18 20.47
CA MET A 66 18.84 3.11 20.36
C MET A 66 19.33 1.75 20.89
N LEU A 67 20.59 1.59 21.22
CA LEU A 67 21.14 0.28 21.58
C LEU A 67 20.36 -0.42 22.70
N PRO A 68 19.97 0.23 23.81
CA PRO A 68 19.20 -0.42 24.87
C PRO A 68 17.82 -0.89 24.39
N LEU A 69 17.19 -0.10 23.51
CA LEU A 69 15.91 -0.47 22.89
C LEU A 69 16.07 -1.67 21.97
N LEU A 70 17.09 -1.68 21.11
CA LEU A 70 17.35 -2.78 20.17
C LEU A 70 17.66 -4.09 20.91
N GLU A 71 18.41 -4.05 22.01
CA GLU A 71 18.63 -5.20 22.89
C GLU A 71 17.32 -5.75 23.45
N SER A 72 16.43 -4.87 23.93
CA SER A 72 15.11 -5.25 24.44
C SER A 72 14.23 -5.86 23.33
N ILE A 73 14.30 -5.35 22.10
CA ILE A 73 13.60 -5.90 20.93
C ILE A 73 14.11 -7.31 20.60
N VAL A 74 15.43 -7.51 20.54
CA VAL A 74 16.03 -8.82 20.31
C VAL A 74 15.59 -9.83 21.39
N GLN A 75 15.62 -9.43 22.66
CA GLN A 75 15.17 -10.29 23.77
C GLN A 75 13.69 -10.65 23.68
N SER A 76 12.85 -9.74 23.15
CA SER A 76 11.41 -9.99 22.96
C SER A 76 11.11 -10.98 21.84
N GLY A 77 12.03 -11.19 20.90
CA GLY A 77 11.86 -12.01 19.70
C GLY A 77 10.90 -11.44 18.66
N ARG A 78 10.31 -10.27 18.93
CA ARG A 78 9.34 -9.60 18.04
C ARG A 78 10.03 -8.69 17.03
N PRO A 79 9.46 -8.49 15.84
CA PRO A 79 10.00 -7.56 14.87
C PRO A 79 9.83 -6.09 15.29
N LEU A 80 10.68 -5.23 14.73
CA LEU A 80 10.63 -3.77 14.92
C LEU A 80 10.40 -3.08 13.57
N VAL A 81 9.40 -2.22 13.50
CA VAL A 81 9.23 -1.25 12.42
C VAL A 81 9.63 0.13 12.93
N ILE A 82 10.52 0.79 12.23
CA ILE A 82 10.96 2.15 12.55
C ILE A 82 10.30 3.11 11.57
N ILE A 83 9.55 4.06 12.06
CA ILE A 83 8.98 5.18 11.31
C ILE A 83 9.68 6.44 11.78
N ALA A 84 10.54 7.02 10.93
CA ALA A 84 11.31 8.21 11.27
C ALA A 84 11.31 9.20 10.10
N GLU A 85 11.69 10.47 10.35
CA GLU A 85 11.84 11.44 9.27
C GLU A 85 12.70 10.89 8.13
N ASP A 86 13.83 10.30 8.46
CA ASP A 86 14.68 9.51 7.59
C ASP A 86 15.52 8.52 8.41
N VAL A 87 16.00 7.45 7.78
CA VAL A 87 16.98 6.53 8.36
C VAL A 87 18.11 6.40 7.36
N GLU A 88 19.28 6.93 7.72
CA GLU A 88 20.41 7.11 6.79
C GLU A 88 21.77 6.76 7.43
N GLY A 89 22.81 6.75 6.62
CA GLY A 89 24.19 6.62 7.08
C GLY A 89 24.47 5.34 7.86
N GLU A 90 25.17 5.47 9.00
CA GLU A 90 25.56 4.35 9.84
C GLU A 90 24.33 3.60 10.41
N ALA A 91 23.27 4.32 10.76
CA ALA A 91 22.04 3.70 11.29
C ALA A 91 21.43 2.72 10.28
N LEU A 92 21.23 3.15 9.03
CA LEU A 92 20.69 2.30 7.99
C LEU A 92 21.60 1.09 7.72
N ALA A 93 22.90 1.32 7.56
CA ALA A 93 23.86 0.25 7.25
C ALA A 93 23.88 -0.81 8.38
N THR A 94 23.88 -0.39 9.63
CA THR A 94 23.91 -1.30 10.78
C THR A 94 22.59 -2.08 10.91
N LEU A 95 21.42 -1.45 10.71
CA LEU A 95 20.13 -2.15 10.72
C LEU A 95 20.07 -3.22 9.61
N VAL A 96 20.50 -2.88 8.40
CA VAL A 96 20.55 -3.82 7.26
C VAL A 96 21.47 -5.00 7.56
N VAL A 97 22.68 -4.76 8.06
CA VAL A 97 23.64 -5.83 8.39
C VAL A 97 23.06 -6.76 9.48
N ASN A 98 22.47 -6.23 10.54
CA ASN A 98 21.89 -7.04 11.61
C ASN A 98 20.67 -7.84 11.13
N LYS A 99 19.83 -7.26 10.25
CA LYS A 99 18.73 -7.99 9.60
C LYS A 99 19.25 -9.14 8.73
N LEU A 100 20.25 -8.90 7.89
CA LEU A 100 20.82 -9.92 7.00
C LEU A 100 21.50 -11.07 7.77
N ARG A 101 22.11 -10.76 8.92
CA ARG A 101 22.69 -11.76 9.83
C ARG A 101 21.65 -12.53 10.64
N GLY A 102 20.37 -12.18 10.53
CA GLY A 102 19.29 -12.81 11.30
C GLY A 102 19.23 -12.43 12.77
N GLY A 103 20.06 -11.49 13.24
CA GLY A 103 20.11 -11.04 14.63
C GLY A 103 18.97 -10.09 15.02
N LEU A 104 18.37 -9.40 14.04
CA LEU A 104 17.29 -8.45 14.29
C LEU A 104 16.26 -8.52 13.14
N LYS A 105 15.00 -8.72 13.50
CA LYS A 105 13.87 -8.60 12.57
C LYS A 105 13.44 -7.13 12.52
N VAL A 106 13.90 -6.38 11.52
CA VAL A 106 13.68 -4.93 11.45
C VAL A 106 13.36 -4.46 10.04
N ALA A 107 12.55 -3.44 9.95
CA ALA A 107 12.36 -2.63 8.76
C ALA A 107 12.27 -1.15 9.15
N ALA A 108 12.65 -0.27 8.23
CA ALA A 108 12.56 1.17 8.40
C ALA A 108 11.83 1.80 7.22
N VAL A 109 10.97 2.76 7.53
CA VAL A 109 10.21 3.57 6.57
C VAL A 109 10.33 5.04 6.91
N LYS A 110 10.21 5.90 5.90
CA LYS A 110 10.15 7.35 6.13
C LYS A 110 8.78 7.75 6.65
N ALA A 111 8.75 8.72 7.56
CA ALA A 111 7.52 9.31 8.03
C ALA A 111 6.78 10.02 6.87
N PRO A 112 5.44 9.89 6.82
CA PRO A 112 4.65 10.55 5.79
C PRO A 112 4.55 12.06 6.05
N GLY A 113 4.41 12.86 4.98
CA GLY A 113 4.25 14.30 5.06
C GLY A 113 5.54 15.08 5.34
N PHE A 114 5.38 16.38 5.55
CA PHE A 114 6.47 17.33 5.81
C PHE A 114 6.04 18.34 6.89
N GLY A 115 7.01 18.87 7.67
CA GLY A 115 6.77 19.89 8.69
C GLY A 115 5.68 19.49 9.68
N ASP A 116 4.75 20.40 9.99
CA ASP A 116 3.67 20.16 10.96
C ASP A 116 2.71 19.05 10.54
N ARG A 117 2.54 18.83 9.24
CA ARG A 117 1.75 17.69 8.74
C ARG A 117 2.39 16.36 9.10
N ARG A 118 3.71 16.25 8.99
CA ARG A 118 4.43 15.05 9.43
C ARG A 118 4.19 14.78 10.91
N LYS A 119 4.33 15.81 11.76
CA LYS A 119 4.06 15.70 13.21
C LYS A 119 2.65 15.19 13.46
N ALA A 120 1.65 15.77 12.80
CA ALA A 120 0.25 15.38 12.95
C ALA A 120 0.00 13.93 12.48
N MET A 121 0.61 13.49 11.38
CA MET A 121 0.49 12.11 10.90
C MET A 121 1.21 11.10 11.80
N LEU A 122 2.35 11.46 12.36
CA LEU A 122 3.04 10.63 13.35
C LEU A 122 2.21 10.45 14.63
N GLU A 123 1.51 11.49 15.08
CA GLU A 123 0.55 11.40 16.19
C GLU A 123 -0.63 10.49 15.84
N ASP A 124 -1.19 10.58 14.64
CA ASP A 124 -2.26 9.70 14.20
C ASP A 124 -1.83 8.23 14.20
N ILE A 125 -0.61 7.94 13.73
CA ILE A 125 -0.01 6.60 13.78
C ILE A 125 0.21 6.15 15.23
N ALA A 126 0.67 7.04 16.11
CA ALA A 126 0.86 6.73 17.53
C ALA A 126 -0.46 6.37 18.21
N ILE A 127 -1.51 7.15 17.99
CA ILE A 127 -2.85 6.86 18.54
C ILE A 127 -3.40 5.55 17.97
N LEU A 128 -3.27 5.32 16.68
CA LEU A 128 -3.72 4.08 16.02
C LEU A 128 -3.04 2.84 16.59
N THR A 129 -1.76 2.93 16.90
CA THR A 129 -0.93 1.79 17.33
C THR A 129 -0.79 1.68 18.85
N GLY A 130 -1.33 2.65 19.59
CA GLY A 130 -1.23 2.71 21.06
C GLY A 130 0.20 3.01 21.56
N GLY A 131 1.01 3.67 20.72
CA GLY A 131 2.36 4.12 21.04
C GLY A 131 2.45 5.60 21.33
N GLN A 132 3.68 6.11 21.34
CA GLN A 132 3.99 7.53 21.53
C GLN A 132 4.93 8.01 20.42
N VAL A 133 4.81 9.28 20.04
CA VAL A 133 5.80 9.93 19.19
C VAL A 133 7.03 10.26 20.04
N ILE A 134 8.18 9.76 19.65
CA ILE A 134 9.44 10.04 20.31
C ILE A 134 9.98 11.35 19.72
N SER A 135 9.89 12.40 20.51
CA SER A 135 10.26 13.76 20.14
C SER A 135 10.97 14.45 21.31
N GLU A 136 12.10 15.07 21.01
CA GLU A 136 12.82 15.89 22.00
C GLU A 136 12.03 17.15 22.38
N ASP A 137 11.21 17.67 21.46
CA ASP A 137 10.32 18.81 21.73
C ASP A 137 9.28 18.46 22.81
N LEU A 138 8.91 17.17 22.91
CA LEU A 138 8.06 16.63 23.99
C LEU A 138 8.85 16.18 25.22
N GLY A 139 10.17 16.40 25.25
CA GLY A 139 11.04 16.00 26.35
C GLY A 139 11.41 14.50 26.36
N ILE A 140 11.10 13.76 25.30
CA ILE A 140 11.39 12.32 25.22
C ILE A 140 12.65 12.12 24.39
N LYS A 141 13.73 11.68 25.05
CA LYS A 141 14.98 11.33 24.40
C LYS A 141 14.97 9.87 23.94
N LEU A 142 15.61 9.59 22.81
CA LEU A 142 15.65 8.26 22.21
C LEU A 142 16.29 7.20 23.13
N GLU A 143 17.27 7.60 23.97
CA GLU A 143 17.94 6.73 24.94
C GLU A 143 17.01 6.26 26.07
N THR A 144 15.93 6.97 26.33
CA THR A 144 14.98 6.66 27.42
C THR A 144 13.78 5.84 26.94
N VAL A 145 13.72 5.50 25.65
CA VAL A 145 12.60 4.78 25.07
C VAL A 145 12.56 3.34 25.55
N THR A 146 11.38 2.92 25.98
CA THR A 146 11.11 1.54 26.43
C THR A 146 10.08 0.88 25.52
N LEU A 147 9.97 -0.45 25.59
CA LEU A 147 8.97 -1.22 24.82
C LEU A 147 7.53 -0.78 25.08
N ALA A 148 7.24 -0.22 26.24
CA ALA A 148 5.91 0.28 26.63
C ALA A 148 5.50 1.54 25.84
N MET A 149 6.47 2.31 25.36
CA MET A 149 6.26 3.54 24.59
C MET A 149 6.07 3.26 23.10
N LEU A 150 6.41 2.06 22.64
CA LEU A 150 6.29 1.67 21.24
C LEU A 150 4.85 1.34 20.87
N GLY A 151 4.47 1.73 19.65
CA GLY A 151 3.24 1.26 19.04
C GLY A 151 3.27 -0.25 18.75
N LYS A 152 2.10 -0.84 18.56
CA LYS A 152 1.92 -2.25 18.21
C LYS A 152 0.81 -2.39 17.19
N ALA A 153 0.93 -3.42 16.36
CA ALA A 153 -0.13 -3.81 15.44
C ALA A 153 -0.12 -5.34 15.28
N LYS A 154 -1.18 -5.90 14.74
CA LYS A 154 -1.21 -7.32 14.39
C LYS A 154 -0.27 -7.61 13.22
N LYS A 155 -0.28 -6.74 12.21
CA LYS A 155 0.58 -6.86 11.03
C LYS A 155 0.94 -5.49 10.48
N VAL A 156 2.15 -5.37 9.93
CA VAL A 156 2.57 -4.25 9.10
C VAL A 156 3.09 -4.81 7.78
N VAL A 157 2.57 -4.28 6.67
CA VAL A 157 3.00 -4.60 5.31
C VAL A 157 3.64 -3.35 4.72
N ILE A 158 4.88 -3.48 4.26
CA ILE A 158 5.65 -2.38 3.67
C ILE A 158 5.98 -2.76 2.24
N GLU A 159 5.47 -1.99 1.31
CA GLU A 159 5.74 -2.06 -0.11
C GLU A 159 6.83 -1.05 -0.49
N LYS A 160 7.12 -0.92 -1.77
CA LYS A 160 8.08 0.06 -2.28
C LYS A 160 7.64 1.50 -2.01
N GLU A 161 6.34 1.80 -2.16
CA GLU A 161 5.78 3.16 -2.08
C GLU A 161 4.82 3.35 -0.89
N ASN A 162 4.34 2.28 -0.28
CA ASN A 162 3.28 2.32 0.73
C ASN A 162 3.64 1.51 1.97
N THR A 163 3.09 1.92 3.11
CA THR A 163 3.10 1.15 4.36
C THR A 163 1.68 1.04 4.90
N THR A 164 1.24 -0.20 5.13
CA THR A 164 -0.09 -0.52 5.67
C THR A 164 0.06 -1.08 7.08
N ILE A 165 -0.59 -0.45 8.05
CA ILE A 165 -0.73 -0.92 9.42
C ILE A 165 -2.10 -1.58 9.55
N VAL A 166 -2.13 -2.85 9.92
CA VAL A 166 -3.35 -3.64 10.05
C VAL A 166 -3.58 -3.98 11.52
N GLU A 167 -4.76 -3.68 12.03
CA GLU A 167 -5.19 -3.96 13.39
C GLU A 167 -4.21 -3.39 14.42
N GLY A 168 -4.12 -2.04 14.43
CA GLY A 168 -3.33 -1.28 15.42
C GLY A 168 -3.88 -1.49 16.83
N ALA A 169 -3.00 -1.50 17.84
CA ALA A 169 -3.35 -1.77 19.23
C ALA A 169 -3.87 -0.54 19.99
N GLY A 170 -4.14 0.57 19.30
CA GLY A 170 -4.71 1.77 19.90
C GLY A 170 -6.14 1.55 20.40
N LYS A 171 -6.52 2.30 21.41
CA LYS A 171 -7.89 2.22 21.94
C LYS A 171 -8.86 2.88 20.97
N LYS A 172 -9.94 2.20 20.67
CA LYS A 172 -10.99 2.68 19.77
C LYS A 172 -11.54 4.07 20.15
N ALA A 173 -11.68 4.33 21.45
CA ALA A 173 -12.11 5.63 21.95
C ALA A 173 -11.12 6.75 21.63
N ASP A 174 -9.82 6.49 21.73
CA ASP A 174 -8.77 7.47 21.43
C ASP A 174 -8.71 7.77 19.92
N ILE A 175 -8.86 6.74 19.08
CA ILE A 175 -8.95 6.86 17.62
C ILE A 175 -10.18 7.68 17.23
N GLN A 176 -11.35 7.41 17.81
CA GLN A 176 -12.56 8.18 17.57
C GLN A 176 -12.45 9.63 18.05
N GLY A 177 -11.83 9.86 19.22
CA GLY A 177 -11.52 11.20 19.70
C GLY A 177 -10.64 11.98 18.72
N ARG A 178 -9.60 11.33 18.19
CA ARG A 178 -8.73 11.93 17.17
C ARG A 178 -9.48 12.25 15.88
N CYS A 179 -10.32 11.35 15.40
CA CYS A 179 -11.16 11.61 14.23
C CYS A 179 -12.08 12.82 14.45
N SER A 180 -12.63 12.98 15.65
CA SER A 180 -13.48 14.14 16.00
C SER A 180 -12.68 15.44 16.02
N GLN A 181 -11.46 15.43 16.53
CA GLN A 181 -10.55 16.60 16.47
C GLN A 181 -10.24 17.01 15.03
N ILE A 182 -9.94 16.04 14.14
CA ILE A 182 -9.66 16.33 12.75
C ILE A 182 -10.91 16.89 12.06
N ARG A 183 -12.13 16.38 12.34
CA ARG A 183 -13.39 16.92 11.80
C ARG A 183 -13.59 18.39 12.21
N ALA A 184 -13.34 18.72 13.46
CA ALA A 184 -13.42 20.11 13.91
C ALA A 184 -12.43 21.01 13.14
N GLN A 185 -11.21 20.56 12.93
CA GLN A 185 -10.20 21.28 12.13
C GLN A 185 -10.65 21.47 10.66
N VAL A 186 -11.34 20.49 10.06
CA VAL A 186 -11.90 20.59 8.70
C VAL A 186 -12.96 21.69 8.63
N GLU A 187 -13.77 21.86 9.67
CA GLU A 187 -14.82 22.89 9.75
C GLU A 187 -14.24 24.28 10.02
N GLU A 188 -13.19 24.37 10.83
CA GLU A 188 -12.57 25.65 11.24
C GLU A 188 -11.65 26.24 10.18
N THR A 189 -11.04 25.42 9.31
CA THR A 189 -10.08 25.91 8.33
C THR A 189 -10.73 26.72 7.23
N THR A 190 -10.13 27.87 6.90
CA THR A 190 -10.51 28.74 5.79
C THR A 190 -9.78 28.41 4.49
N SER A 191 -8.74 27.58 4.54
CA SER A 191 -7.93 27.15 3.39
C SER A 191 -8.54 25.90 2.75
N ASP A 192 -8.93 25.95 1.49
CA ASP A 192 -9.45 24.79 0.76
C ASP A 192 -8.41 23.68 0.63
N TYR A 193 -7.13 24.05 0.46
CA TYR A 193 -6.04 23.10 0.42
C TYR A 193 -5.84 22.37 1.76
N ASP A 194 -5.88 23.09 2.89
CA ASP A 194 -5.75 22.48 4.21
C ASP A 194 -6.98 21.61 4.54
N ARG A 195 -8.15 22.06 4.12
CA ARG A 195 -9.40 21.28 4.25
C ARG A 195 -9.29 19.95 3.52
N GLU A 196 -8.81 19.93 2.28
CA GLU A 196 -8.59 18.72 1.50
C GLU A 196 -7.62 17.77 2.22
N LYS A 197 -6.48 18.28 2.68
CA LYS A 197 -5.46 17.47 3.38
C LYS A 197 -5.92 16.96 4.75
N LEU A 198 -6.76 17.68 5.46
CA LEU A 198 -7.39 17.21 6.68
C LEU A 198 -8.44 16.13 6.39
N GLN A 199 -9.20 16.26 5.30
CA GLN A 199 -10.16 15.24 4.87
C GLN A 199 -9.46 13.94 4.46
N GLU A 200 -8.36 14.01 3.68
CA GLU A 200 -7.54 12.84 3.36
C GLU A 200 -7.04 12.13 4.63
N ARG A 201 -6.52 12.89 5.59
CA ARG A 201 -6.02 12.36 6.86
C ARG A 201 -7.13 11.70 7.70
N LEU A 202 -8.30 12.34 7.74
CA LEU A 202 -9.49 11.79 8.40
C LEU A 202 -9.92 10.48 7.75
N ALA A 203 -9.99 10.43 6.43
CA ALA A 203 -10.38 9.25 5.68
C ALA A 203 -9.42 8.06 5.95
N LYS A 204 -8.10 8.31 5.97
CA LYS A 204 -7.08 7.30 6.28
C LYS A 204 -7.22 6.74 7.71
N LEU A 205 -7.55 7.58 8.69
CA LEU A 205 -7.68 7.14 10.09
C LEU A 205 -9.06 6.51 10.39
N ALA A 206 -10.13 7.08 9.84
CA ALA A 206 -11.50 6.64 10.12
C ALA A 206 -11.95 5.45 9.26
N GLY A 207 -11.37 5.28 8.06
CA GLY A 207 -11.74 4.22 7.12
C GLY A 207 -11.35 2.82 7.57
N GLY A 208 -10.30 2.70 8.35
CA GLY A 208 -9.74 1.42 8.75
C GLY A 208 -9.16 0.62 7.57
N VAL A 209 -8.96 -0.67 7.78
CA VAL A 209 -8.48 -1.62 6.77
C VAL A 209 -9.48 -2.75 6.62
N ALA A 210 -9.96 -2.98 5.39
CA ALA A 210 -10.75 -4.17 5.08
C ALA A 210 -9.79 -5.35 4.83
N VAL A 211 -9.93 -6.41 5.62
CA VAL A 211 -9.16 -7.63 5.50
C VAL A 211 -10.02 -8.71 4.88
N ILE A 212 -9.69 -9.12 3.66
CA ILE A 212 -10.32 -10.27 2.99
C ILE A 212 -9.51 -11.52 3.37
N ARG A 213 -10.08 -12.37 4.23
CA ARG A 213 -9.47 -13.65 4.59
C ARG A 213 -10.00 -14.73 3.66
N VAL A 214 -9.14 -15.20 2.78
CA VAL A 214 -9.49 -16.18 1.74
C VAL A 214 -9.44 -17.58 2.31
N GLY A 215 -10.58 -18.29 2.31
CA GLY A 215 -10.70 -19.66 2.74
C GLY A 215 -10.61 -20.68 1.60
N GLY A 216 -10.36 -21.94 1.95
CA GLY A 216 -10.33 -23.06 1.02
C GLY A 216 -10.14 -24.38 1.75
N SER A 217 -10.32 -25.48 1.02
CA SER A 217 -10.22 -26.83 1.57
C SER A 217 -8.77 -27.34 1.64
N THR A 218 -7.87 -26.76 0.86
CA THR A 218 -6.45 -27.10 0.82
C THR A 218 -5.59 -25.83 0.72
N GLU A 219 -4.34 -25.89 1.14
CA GLU A 219 -3.39 -24.76 1.04
C GLU A 219 -3.21 -24.30 -0.41
N VAL A 220 -3.18 -25.21 -1.37
CA VAL A 220 -3.06 -24.91 -2.80
C VAL A 220 -4.27 -24.14 -3.29
N GLU A 221 -5.48 -24.55 -2.89
CA GLU A 221 -6.71 -23.86 -3.23
C GLU A 221 -6.77 -22.46 -2.60
N VAL A 222 -6.36 -22.32 -1.34
CA VAL A 222 -6.31 -21.01 -0.65
C VAL A 222 -5.34 -20.07 -1.37
N LYS A 223 -4.15 -20.55 -1.71
CA LYS A 223 -3.14 -19.75 -2.42
C LYS A 223 -3.67 -19.28 -3.79
N GLU A 224 -4.22 -20.19 -4.58
CA GLU A 224 -4.77 -19.86 -5.90
C GLU A 224 -5.94 -18.85 -5.82
N ARG A 225 -6.86 -19.04 -4.88
CA ARG A 225 -7.95 -18.10 -4.63
C ARG A 225 -7.44 -16.74 -4.16
N LYS A 226 -6.45 -16.72 -3.27
CA LYS A 226 -5.83 -15.49 -2.79
C LYS A 226 -5.19 -14.71 -3.93
N ASP A 227 -4.41 -15.36 -4.79
CA ASP A 227 -3.79 -14.72 -5.95
C ASP A 227 -4.85 -14.13 -6.90
N ARG A 228 -5.97 -14.82 -7.09
CA ARG A 228 -7.11 -14.33 -7.87
C ARG A 228 -7.81 -13.11 -7.25
N VAL A 229 -7.94 -13.09 -5.93
CA VAL A 229 -8.50 -11.94 -5.19
C VAL A 229 -7.54 -10.76 -5.21
N ASP A 230 -6.23 -10.99 -5.06
CA ASP A 230 -5.19 -9.96 -5.18
C ASP A 230 -5.22 -9.31 -6.57
N ASP A 231 -5.32 -10.12 -7.64
CA ASP A 231 -5.44 -9.63 -9.01
C ASP A 231 -6.69 -8.77 -9.22
N ALA A 232 -7.84 -9.26 -8.75
CA ALA A 232 -9.10 -8.51 -8.80
C ALA A 232 -9.03 -7.19 -8.00
N LEU A 233 -8.31 -7.16 -6.87
CA LEU A 233 -8.10 -5.96 -6.09
C LEU A 233 -7.27 -4.93 -6.84
N HIS A 234 -6.17 -5.33 -7.48
CA HIS A 234 -5.34 -4.44 -8.29
C HIS A 234 -6.13 -3.87 -9.49
N ALA A 235 -6.88 -4.71 -10.20
CA ALA A 235 -7.75 -4.27 -11.28
C ALA A 235 -8.83 -3.28 -10.81
N THR A 236 -9.41 -3.51 -9.62
CA THR A 236 -10.41 -2.61 -9.02
C THR A 236 -9.81 -1.26 -8.65
N ARG A 237 -8.62 -1.23 -8.06
CA ARG A 237 -7.90 0.02 -7.76
C ARG A 237 -7.61 0.81 -9.02
N ALA A 238 -7.04 0.18 -10.05
CA ALA A 238 -6.78 0.81 -11.34
C ALA A 238 -8.07 1.38 -11.96
N ALA A 239 -9.19 0.65 -11.88
CA ALA A 239 -10.47 1.11 -12.39
C ALA A 239 -11.02 2.33 -11.63
N VAL A 240 -10.80 2.42 -10.32
CA VAL A 240 -11.20 3.58 -9.51
C VAL A 240 -10.34 4.80 -9.83
N GLU A 241 -9.03 4.62 -9.98
CA GLU A 241 -8.08 5.70 -10.20
C GLU A 241 -8.11 6.24 -11.64
N GLU A 242 -8.17 5.36 -12.64
CA GLU A 242 -8.01 5.70 -14.05
C GLU A 242 -9.28 5.51 -14.91
N GLY A 243 -10.32 4.91 -14.33
CA GLY A 243 -11.53 4.54 -15.05
C GLY A 243 -11.41 3.22 -15.82
N ILE A 244 -12.38 2.96 -16.68
CA ILE A 244 -12.49 1.72 -17.45
C ILE A 244 -12.67 1.98 -18.94
N VAL A 245 -12.26 1.02 -19.74
CA VAL A 245 -12.51 0.95 -21.19
C VAL A 245 -13.16 -0.38 -21.53
N PRO A 246 -13.82 -0.52 -22.71
CA PRO A 246 -14.35 -1.81 -23.14
C PRO A 246 -13.25 -2.87 -23.22
N GLY A 247 -13.50 -4.01 -22.59
CA GLY A 247 -12.57 -5.15 -22.54
C GLY A 247 -12.63 -6.02 -23.81
N GLY A 248 -12.00 -7.21 -23.72
CA GLY A 248 -12.04 -8.19 -24.83
C GLY A 248 -11.31 -7.75 -26.11
N GLY A 249 -10.41 -6.75 -26.02
CA GLY A 249 -9.74 -6.17 -27.19
C GLY A 249 -10.58 -5.13 -27.94
N VAL A 250 -11.82 -4.81 -27.46
CA VAL A 250 -12.74 -3.87 -28.13
C VAL A 250 -12.16 -2.46 -28.20
N ALA A 251 -11.55 -1.96 -27.11
CA ALA A 251 -10.94 -0.63 -27.09
C ALA A 251 -9.84 -0.49 -28.15
N LEU A 252 -8.96 -1.49 -28.28
CA LEU A 252 -7.90 -1.52 -29.28
C LEU A 252 -8.45 -1.62 -30.72
N ALA A 253 -9.46 -2.47 -30.93
CA ALA A 253 -10.12 -2.61 -32.24
C ALA A 253 -10.77 -1.28 -32.68
N ARG A 254 -11.46 -0.58 -31.75
CA ARG A 254 -12.02 0.75 -32.03
C ARG A 254 -10.94 1.80 -32.31
N ALA A 255 -9.84 1.78 -31.56
CA ALA A 255 -8.68 2.65 -31.80
C ALA A 255 -8.10 2.44 -33.21
N SER A 256 -8.16 1.22 -33.77
CA SER A 256 -7.69 0.93 -35.13
C SER A 256 -8.43 1.72 -36.22
N LEU A 257 -9.69 2.15 -35.98
CA LEU A 257 -10.45 2.97 -36.89
C LEU A 257 -9.91 4.39 -37.05
N ILE A 258 -9.29 4.92 -35.99
CA ILE A 258 -8.65 6.25 -35.98
C ILE A 258 -7.42 6.22 -36.88
N LEU A 259 -6.64 5.14 -36.82
CA LEU A 259 -5.43 4.96 -37.67
C LEU A 259 -5.73 4.95 -39.14
N ALA A 260 -6.91 4.49 -39.54
CA ALA A 260 -7.34 4.53 -40.97
C ALA A 260 -7.48 5.96 -41.51
N LYS A 261 -7.63 6.96 -40.64
CA LYS A 261 -7.75 8.38 -40.98
C LYS A 261 -6.44 9.16 -40.90
N LEU A 262 -5.37 8.53 -40.42
CA LEU A 262 -4.06 9.16 -40.26
C LEU A 262 -3.42 9.38 -41.63
N LYS A 263 -2.95 10.62 -41.88
CA LYS A 263 -2.23 10.94 -43.12
C LYS A 263 -0.76 10.57 -42.93
N ALA A 264 -0.23 9.77 -43.80
CA ALA A 264 1.18 9.45 -43.91
C ALA A 264 1.90 10.45 -44.81
N GLU A 265 3.13 10.80 -44.49
CA GLU A 265 3.98 11.70 -45.27
C GLU A 265 4.70 10.94 -46.41
N ASN A 266 4.86 9.63 -46.27
CA ASN A 266 5.51 8.75 -47.27
C ASN A 266 4.92 7.32 -47.19
N GLU A 267 5.29 6.47 -48.13
CA GLU A 267 4.82 5.08 -48.21
C GLU A 267 5.31 4.23 -47.04
N ASP A 268 6.50 4.46 -46.49
CA ASP A 268 7.02 3.69 -45.37
C ASP A 268 6.20 3.96 -44.10
N GLN A 269 5.87 5.21 -43.81
CA GLN A 269 4.95 5.58 -42.74
C GLN A 269 3.56 4.95 -42.93
N LYS A 270 3.03 4.93 -44.16
CA LYS A 270 1.76 4.30 -44.44
C LYS A 270 1.77 2.80 -44.16
N HIS A 271 2.83 2.10 -44.53
CA HIS A 271 3.02 0.70 -44.17
C HIS A 271 3.11 0.48 -42.67
N GLY A 272 3.85 1.34 -41.95
CA GLY A 272 3.94 1.31 -40.48
C GLY A 272 2.57 1.47 -39.80
N ILE A 273 1.77 2.45 -40.26
CA ILE A 273 0.41 2.67 -39.75
C ILE A 273 -0.48 1.43 -40.00
N GLU A 274 -0.38 0.81 -41.17
CA GLU A 274 -1.20 -0.37 -41.52
C GLU A 274 -0.78 -1.59 -40.67
N ILE A 275 0.51 -1.76 -40.39
CA ILE A 275 1.01 -2.82 -39.48
C ILE A 275 0.39 -2.66 -38.08
N VAL A 276 0.45 -1.46 -37.53
CA VAL A 276 -0.11 -1.16 -36.20
C VAL A 276 -1.64 -1.37 -36.21
N ARG A 277 -2.32 -0.86 -37.24
CA ARG A 277 -3.78 -1.01 -37.40
C ARG A 277 -4.22 -2.49 -37.38
N LYS A 278 -3.49 -3.36 -38.08
CA LYS A 278 -3.74 -4.81 -38.04
C LYS A 278 -3.43 -5.44 -36.70
N ALA A 279 -2.31 -5.05 -36.07
CA ALA A 279 -1.89 -5.58 -34.79
C ALA A 279 -2.89 -5.27 -33.66
N LEU A 280 -3.53 -4.09 -33.68
CA LEU A 280 -4.55 -3.71 -32.68
C LEU A 280 -5.80 -4.61 -32.69
N GLN A 281 -6.06 -5.35 -33.77
CA GLN A 281 -7.17 -6.29 -33.83
C GLN A 281 -6.79 -7.70 -33.33
N ALA A 282 -5.50 -8.00 -33.21
CA ALA A 282 -5.03 -9.34 -32.85
C ALA A 282 -5.55 -9.83 -31.48
N PRO A 283 -5.55 -9.03 -30.40
CA PRO A 283 -6.04 -9.49 -29.09
C PRO A 283 -7.50 -9.95 -29.13
N MET A 284 -8.40 -9.20 -29.78
CA MET A 284 -9.80 -9.58 -29.91
C MET A 284 -9.96 -10.87 -30.71
N ARG A 285 -9.26 -11.00 -31.84
CA ARG A 285 -9.30 -12.19 -32.69
C ARG A 285 -8.86 -13.42 -31.91
N GLN A 286 -7.75 -13.32 -31.19
CA GLN A 286 -7.22 -14.43 -30.39
C GLN A 286 -8.19 -14.87 -29.29
N ILE A 287 -8.84 -13.92 -28.61
CA ILE A 287 -9.86 -14.24 -27.60
C ILE A 287 -11.04 -14.99 -28.23
N ALA A 288 -11.52 -14.56 -29.41
CA ALA A 288 -12.60 -15.24 -30.11
C ALA A 288 -12.21 -16.66 -30.59
N GLU A 289 -10.98 -16.82 -31.10
CA GLU A 289 -10.44 -18.11 -31.53
C GLU A 289 -10.27 -19.07 -30.35
N ASN A 290 -9.80 -18.59 -29.19
CA ASN A 290 -9.71 -19.38 -27.96
C ASN A 290 -11.10 -19.87 -27.48
N ALA A 291 -12.16 -19.16 -27.81
CA ALA A 291 -13.55 -19.54 -27.55
C ALA A 291 -14.17 -20.41 -28.68
N GLY A 292 -13.37 -20.82 -29.66
CA GLY A 292 -13.85 -21.63 -30.81
C GLY A 292 -14.67 -20.84 -31.86
N GLN A 293 -14.56 -19.51 -31.86
CA GLN A 293 -15.24 -18.63 -32.80
C GLN A 293 -14.27 -18.12 -33.89
N ASP A 294 -14.80 -17.72 -35.04
CA ASP A 294 -13.99 -17.06 -36.08
C ASP A 294 -13.62 -15.62 -35.64
N GLY A 295 -12.33 -15.40 -35.38
CA GLY A 295 -11.84 -14.12 -34.92
C GLY A 295 -12.05 -12.96 -35.89
N ALA A 296 -12.05 -13.22 -37.22
CA ALA A 296 -12.30 -12.21 -38.23
C ALA A 296 -13.77 -11.79 -38.24
N VAL A 297 -14.68 -12.76 -38.15
CA VAL A 297 -16.15 -12.52 -38.12
C VAL A 297 -16.52 -11.73 -36.86
N ILE A 298 -16.02 -12.13 -35.70
CA ILE A 298 -16.29 -11.43 -34.41
C ILE A 298 -15.73 -10.00 -34.44
N SER A 299 -14.49 -9.83 -34.91
CA SER A 299 -13.87 -8.50 -35.03
C SER A 299 -14.65 -7.59 -35.96
N GLY A 300 -15.12 -8.10 -37.10
CA GLY A 300 -15.98 -7.35 -38.03
C GLY A 300 -17.27 -6.88 -37.36
N LYS A 301 -18.01 -7.78 -36.71
CA LYS A 301 -19.26 -7.43 -36.02
C LYS A 301 -19.07 -6.38 -34.90
N VAL A 302 -17.97 -6.45 -34.16
CA VAL A 302 -17.68 -5.46 -33.11
C VAL A 302 -17.37 -4.09 -33.72
N LEU A 303 -16.66 -4.02 -34.83
CA LEU A 303 -16.35 -2.77 -35.52
C LEU A 303 -17.58 -2.14 -36.21
N GLU A 304 -18.52 -2.95 -36.66
CA GLU A 304 -19.78 -2.48 -37.25
C GLU A 304 -20.76 -1.92 -36.23
N ASN A 305 -20.79 -2.49 -35.02
CA ASN A 305 -21.70 -2.07 -33.94
C ASN A 305 -21.18 -0.90 -33.08
N GLY A 306 -20.06 -0.28 -33.45
CA GLY A 306 -19.52 0.95 -32.84
C GLY A 306 -18.77 0.75 -31.56
#